data_c0226ab90bf7d1b7d88f9add850e8cf8
#
_entry.id   c0226ab90bf7d1b7d88f9add850e8cf8
#
_cell.length_a   1.000
_cell.length_b   1.000
_cell.length_c   1.000
_cell.angle_alpha   90.00
_cell.angle_beta   90.00
_cell.angle_gamma   90.00
#
_symmetry.space_group_name_H-M   'P 1'
#
loop_
_entity.id
_entity.type
_entity.pdbx_description
1 polymer ?
#
loop_
_entity_poly.entity_id
_entity_poly.type
_entity_poly.pdbx_seq_one_letter_code
_entity_poly.pdbx_strand_id
1 'polypeptide(L)'
;MIMRDFFLYACLFFAGVGMQAQPIAFPGAEGYGKHTTGGRGGQVIKVTNLNDSGEGSLRAAVERKGPRIVVFDVDGTIELKSPLRISNDSITIAGQSAPGDGICLKDYPLVVNASNVIIRYIRVRVGDRYNRDSDGLGGGRYGQKNVVLDHLSVSWSIDECLSIYKTENLTVQWCLVSHSLNTSVHTKGSHGFGGIWGGYKASFHHNMLANHASRNPRFSSVDGTKWVDYRNNVVYNWGFKSAYGGGHHGEINMVNNYYKPGPASKHHRLLDVADDGTGRYYVAGNVMEGDEAVTGNNSLGVSDRPGRRYVPSRKNLAKTRGISPDAVPTAGEERTSCLVDTPFPFEPIEEDSPAEAYRRVLASVGCSMSRDAYDTEVLRQVKEGLGTFGNNGIINTPGDVGGWPVLKEGNILPDRDNDGMPDAWETAHGLNPDDAADASAYGIDKSFTNIEVYLNGLVAGK
;
A
#
# COMPACT_ATOMS: atom_id res chain seq x y z
N MET A 1 -78.16 -14.89 24.58
CA MET A 1 -77.12 -15.83 24.07
C MET A 1 -76.04 -14.94 23.43
N ILE A 2 -74.99 -14.62 24.22
CA ILE A 2 -73.95 -13.68 23.83
C ILE A 2 -72.70 -14.48 23.53
N MET A 3 -72.25 -14.49 22.26
CA MET A 3 -70.98 -15.09 21.86
C MET A 3 -69.86 -14.11 22.22
N ARG A 4 -68.86 -14.60 23.00
CA ARG A 4 -67.61 -13.89 23.32
C ARG A 4 -66.55 -14.33 22.32
N ASP A 5 -66.08 -13.40 21.49
CA ASP A 5 -64.94 -13.59 20.62
C ASP A 5 -63.64 -13.52 21.43
N PHE A 6 -62.86 -14.61 21.38
CA PHE A 6 -61.47 -14.65 21.89
C PHE A 6 -60.52 -14.25 20.80
N PHE A 7 -59.96 -13.06 20.90
CA PHE A 7 -58.80 -12.67 20.08
C PHE A 7 -57.52 -13.25 20.70
N LEU A 8 -56.89 -14.17 19.95
CA LEU A 8 -55.57 -14.73 20.31
C LEU A 8 -54.49 -13.79 19.73
N TYR A 9 -53.78 -13.05 20.61
CA TYR A 9 -52.60 -12.28 20.24
C TYR A 9 -51.41 -13.24 20.14
N ALA A 10 -50.96 -13.55 18.92
CA ALA A 10 -49.68 -14.22 18.68
C ALA A 10 -48.54 -13.18 18.74
N CYS A 11 -47.79 -13.19 19.84
CA CYS A 11 -46.51 -12.47 19.97
C CYS A 11 -45.46 -13.13 19.09
N LEU A 12 -45.20 -12.60 17.95
CA LEU A 12 -44.02 -12.93 17.11
C LEU A 12 -42.76 -12.38 17.80
N PHE A 13 -42.03 -13.26 18.48
CA PHE A 13 -40.65 -12.96 18.88
C PHE A 13 -39.75 -12.93 17.66
N PHE A 14 -39.43 -11.75 17.16
CA PHE A 14 -38.29 -11.56 16.28
C PHE A 14 -37.02 -11.76 17.11
N ALA A 15 -36.42 -12.95 17.04
CA ALA A 15 -35.06 -13.14 17.46
C ALA A 15 -34.18 -12.34 16.50
N GLY A 16 -33.78 -11.15 16.93
CA GLY A 16 -32.77 -10.36 16.22
C GLY A 16 -31.47 -11.17 16.17
N VAL A 17 -31.19 -11.80 15.05
CA VAL A 17 -29.85 -12.31 14.75
C VAL A 17 -28.96 -11.07 14.67
N GLY A 18 -28.26 -10.75 15.77
CA GLY A 18 -27.24 -9.73 15.79
C GLY A 18 -26.24 -10.06 14.70
N MET A 19 -26.21 -9.29 13.60
CA MET A 19 -25.14 -9.36 12.63
C MET A 19 -23.85 -8.98 13.38
N GLN A 20 -23.07 -9.99 13.73
CA GLN A 20 -21.73 -9.74 14.28
C GLN A 20 -20.91 -9.03 13.20
N ALA A 21 -20.40 -7.84 13.51
CA ALA A 21 -19.59 -7.09 12.56
C ALA A 21 -18.40 -7.96 12.11
N GLN A 22 -18.14 -8.01 10.81
CA GLN A 22 -17.03 -8.77 10.27
C GLN A 22 -15.72 -8.27 10.92
N PRO A 23 -14.87 -9.13 11.48
CA PRO A 23 -13.62 -8.71 12.10
C PRO A 23 -12.72 -7.97 11.08
N ILE A 24 -12.02 -6.96 11.55
CA ILE A 24 -11.00 -6.27 10.74
C ILE A 24 -9.70 -7.09 10.67
N ALA A 25 -8.82 -6.75 9.74
CA ALA A 25 -7.53 -7.44 9.54
C ALA A 25 -6.66 -7.37 10.81
N PHE A 26 -6.56 -6.19 11.39
CA PHE A 26 -5.86 -5.89 12.65
C PHE A 26 -6.33 -4.51 13.15
N PRO A 27 -6.13 -4.14 14.42
CA PRO A 27 -6.42 -2.79 14.92
C PRO A 27 -5.68 -1.71 14.10
N GLY A 28 -6.43 -0.75 13.54
CA GLY A 28 -5.89 0.27 12.63
C GLY A 28 -5.88 -0.13 11.14
N ALA A 29 -6.41 -1.29 10.78
CA ALA A 29 -6.69 -1.61 9.37
C ALA A 29 -7.92 -0.82 8.90
N GLU A 30 -7.76 -0.04 7.84
CA GLU A 30 -8.78 0.86 7.32
C GLU A 30 -8.99 0.68 5.80
N GLY A 31 -9.95 1.40 5.25
CA GLY A 31 -10.26 1.37 3.83
C GLY A 31 -10.84 0.04 3.34
N TYR A 32 -10.85 -0.15 2.04
CA TYR A 32 -11.53 -1.27 1.39
C TYR A 32 -10.97 -2.65 1.74
N GLY A 33 -9.68 -2.74 2.07
CA GLY A 33 -9.01 -3.99 2.48
C GLY A 33 -9.20 -4.36 3.95
N LYS A 34 -9.84 -3.52 4.78
CA LYS A 34 -9.87 -3.65 6.23
C LYS A 34 -10.39 -4.99 6.78
N HIS A 35 -11.17 -5.73 6.00
CA HIS A 35 -11.70 -7.04 6.39
C HIS A 35 -10.92 -8.23 5.84
N THR A 36 -9.72 -7.99 5.31
CA THR A 36 -8.81 -9.06 4.88
C THR A 36 -8.44 -9.93 6.09
N THR A 37 -8.61 -11.24 5.98
CA THR A 37 -8.31 -12.16 7.08
C THR A 37 -6.87 -12.68 7.07
N GLY A 38 -6.19 -12.56 5.92
CA GLY A 38 -4.84 -13.10 5.79
C GLY A 38 -4.76 -14.57 6.12
N GLY A 39 -3.84 -14.92 7.00
CA GLY A 39 -3.62 -16.28 7.49
C GLY A 39 -4.38 -16.65 8.76
N ARG A 40 -5.35 -15.83 9.21
CA ARG A 40 -6.07 -16.02 10.48
C ARG A 40 -6.58 -17.45 10.67
N GLY A 41 -6.30 -18.04 11.86
CA GLY A 41 -6.68 -19.40 12.22
C GLY A 41 -5.92 -20.48 11.45
N GLY A 42 -4.91 -20.12 10.67
CA GLY A 42 -4.04 -21.07 9.97
C GLY A 42 -2.78 -21.41 10.74
N GLN A 43 -1.90 -22.15 10.07
CA GLN A 43 -0.62 -22.56 10.66
C GLN A 43 0.28 -21.36 10.91
N VAL A 44 0.91 -21.27 12.06
CA VAL A 44 2.01 -20.35 12.31
C VAL A 44 3.31 -20.97 11.78
N ILE A 45 4.08 -20.20 11.02
CA ILE A 45 5.33 -20.65 10.40
C ILE A 45 6.44 -19.65 10.76
N LYS A 46 7.45 -20.14 11.46
CA LYS A 46 8.62 -19.35 11.88
C LYS A 46 9.68 -19.32 10.79
N VAL A 47 10.13 -18.14 10.44
CA VAL A 47 11.35 -17.93 9.63
C VAL A 47 12.53 -17.85 10.59
N THR A 48 13.45 -18.79 10.45
CA THR A 48 14.56 -18.99 11.40
C THR A 48 15.94 -18.72 10.80
N ASN A 49 16.00 -18.38 9.51
CA ASN A 49 17.26 -18.02 8.85
C ASN A 49 17.03 -17.05 7.69
N LEU A 50 18.12 -16.41 7.25
CA LEU A 50 18.13 -15.43 6.15
C LEU A 50 18.43 -16.04 4.77
N ASN A 51 18.39 -17.36 4.62
CA ASN A 51 18.60 -18.01 3.34
C ASN A 51 17.49 -17.67 2.34
N ASP A 52 17.84 -17.58 1.06
CA ASP A 52 16.84 -17.37 -0.01
C ASP A 52 15.81 -18.51 -0.06
N SER A 53 16.24 -19.74 0.21
CA SER A 53 15.38 -20.92 0.10
C SER A 53 15.82 -22.04 1.05
N GLY A 54 15.01 -23.09 1.14
CA GLY A 54 15.24 -24.22 2.03
C GLY A 54 14.43 -24.10 3.34
N GLU A 55 14.60 -25.07 4.21
CA GLU A 55 13.90 -25.13 5.50
C GLU A 55 14.20 -23.89 6.35
N GLY A 56 13.18 -23.35 7.02
CA GLY A 56 13.28 -22.15 7.85
C GLY A 56 13.42 -20.84 7.09
N SER A 57 13.45 -20.85 5.74
CA SER A 57 13.50 -19.61 4.95
C SER A 57 12.13 -18.98 4.76
N LEU A 58 12.09 -17.66 4.50
CA LEU A 58 10.84 -16.95 4.17
C LEU A 58 10.19 -17.52 2.90
N ARG A 59 10.98 -17.91 1.89
CA ARG A 59 10.46 -18.51 0.65
C ARG A 59 9.71 -19.80 0.95
N ALA A 60 10.27 -20.69 1.77
CA ALA A 60 9.60 -21.93 2.15
C ALA A 60 8.27 -21.67 2.87
N ALA A 61 8.20 -20.65 3.74
CA ALA A 61 6.97 -20.26 4.41
C ALA A 61 5.94 -19.69 3.42
N VAL A 62 6.35 -18.84 2.49
CA VAL A 62 5.48 -18.23 1.46
C VAL A 62 4.91 -19.27 0.50
N GLU A 63 5.68 -20.28 0.12
CA GLU A 63 5.27 -21.33 -0.81
C GLU A 63 4.33 -22.39 -0.20
N ARG A 64 4.17 -22.42 1.12
CA ARG A 64 3.17 -23.30 1.78
C ARG A 64 1.76 -22.99 1.29
N LYS A 65 0.93 -24.03 1.24
CA LYS A 65 -0.49 -23.92 0.89
C LYS A 65 -1.35 -23.84 2.16
N GLY A 66 -2.53 -23.26 2.00
CA GLY A 66 -3.49 -23.08 3.08
C GLY A 66 -3.25 -21.82 3.90
N PRO A 67 -4.17 -21.49 4.82
CA PRO A 67 -4.05 -20.32 5.69
C PRO A 67 -2.80 -20.41 6.58
N ARG A 68 -2.02 -19.32 6.65
CA ARG A 68 -0.77 -19.31 7.41
C ARG A 68 -0.36 -17.91 7.85
N ILE A 69 0.19 -17.81 9.05
CA ILE A 69 0.80 -16.61 9.61
C ILE A 69 2.31 -16.85 9.67
N VAL A 70 3.07 -16.01 8.98
CA VAL A 70 4.54 -16.08 8.93
C VAL A 70 5.10 -15.08 9.93
N VAL A 71 5.86 -15.58 10.90
CA VAL A 71 6.57 -14.82 11.93
C VAL A 71 8.08 -15.05 11.81
N PHE A 72 8.88 -14.23 12.49
CA PHE A 72 10.33 -14.22 12.32
C PHE A 72 11.04 -14.37 13.67
N ASP A 73 11.90 -15.37 13.75
CA ASP A 73 12.91 -15.56 14.80
C ASP A 73 14.29 -15.14 14.33
N VAL A 74 14.36 -14.28 13.36
CA VAL A 74 15.60 -13.75 12.77
C VAL A 74 15.36 -12.32 12.30
N ASP A 75 16.37 -11.51 12.36
CA ASP A 75 16.45 -10.18 11.74
C ASP A 75 17.57 -10.13 10.72
N GLY A 76 17.48 -9.14 9.82
CA GLY A 76 18.54 -8.91 8.86
C GLY A 76 18.07 -8.86 7.41
N THR A 77 19.04 -8.98 6.49
CA THR A 77 18.80 -8.88 5.06
C THR A 77 18.79 -10.26 4.41
N ILE A 78 17.67 -10.61 3.77
CA ILE A 78 17.51 -11.80 2.93
C ILE A 78 17.94 -11.43 1.52
N GLU A 79 19.08 -11.95 1.06
CA GLU A 79 19.56 -11.81 -0.32
C GLU A 79 18.83 -12.80 -1.22
N LEU A 80 17.76 -12.36 -1.86
CA LEU A 80 16.98 -13.18 -2.78
C LEU A 80 17.80 -13.51 -4.03
N LYS A 81 17.60 -14.72 -4.59
CA LYS A 81 18.21 -15.20 -5.85
C LYS A 81 17.20 -15.25 -6.99
N SER A 82 15.95 -15.01 -6.69
CA SER A 82 14.84 -14.92 -7.65
C SER A 82 13.67 -14.17 -7.02
N PRO A 83 12.70 -13.66 -7.80
CA PRO A 83 11.51 -13.03 -7.25
C PRO A 83 10.82 -13.87 -6.19
N LEU A 84 10.50 -13.27 -5.05
CA LEU A 84 9.69 -13.92 -4.01
C LEU A 84 8.21 -13.75 -4.35
N ARG A 85 7.54 -14.84 -4.75
CA ARG A 85 6.16 -14.80 -5.24
C ARG A 85 5.19 -15.38 -4.22
N ILE A 86 4.24 -14.56 -3.77
CA ILE A 86 3.08 -15.03 -3.01
C ILE A 86 2.03 -15.49 -4.02
N SER A 87 1.90 -16.81 -4.21
CA SER A 87 1.00 -17.41 -5.20
C SER A 87 -0.11 -18.26 -4.57
N ASN A 88 -0.04 -18.51 -3.26
CA ASN A 88 -1.02 -19.26 -2.49
C ASN A 88 -1.78 -18.31 -1.58
N ASP A 89 -3.11 -18.37 -1.64
CA ASP A 89 -4.02 -17.52 -0.90
C ASP A 89 -3.89 -17.69 0.62
N SER A 90 -4.43 -16.72 1.35
CA SER A 90 -4.58 -16.72 2.81
C SER A 90 -3.26 -16.74 3.58
N ILE A 91 -2.52 -15.65 3.47
CA ILE A 91 -1.24 -15.47 4.17
C ILE A 91 -1.18 -14.12 4.91
N THR A 92 -0.64 -14.15 6.11
CA THR A 92 -0.14 -12.97 6.82
C THR A 92 1.37 -13.06 6.94
N ILE A 93 2.11 -12.06 6.47
CA ILE A 93 3.55 -11.91 6.72
C ILE A 93 3.70 -10.80 7.79
N ALA A 94 4.01 -11.22 9.00
CA ALA A 94 4.08 -10.36 10.18
C ALA A 94 5.51 -9.91 10.46
N GLY A 95 6.05 -8.99 9.65
CA GLY A 95 7.41 -8.47 9.81
C GLY A 95 7.67 -7.80 11.15
N GLN A 96 6.62 -7.33 11.85
CA GLN A 96 6.72 -6.76 13.20
C GLN A 96 7.16 -7.77 14.28
N SER A 97 7.09 -9.08 14.01
CA SER A 97 7.61 -10.10 14.92
C SER A 97 9.13 -10.25 14.89
N ALA A 98 9.78 -9.78 13.81
CA ALA A 98 11.22 -9.88 13.67
C ALA A 98 11.93 -9.05 14.75
N PRO A 99 12.97 -9.60 15.38
CA PRO A 99 13.77 -8.85 16.35
C PRO A 99 14.55 -7.68 15.69
N GLY A 100 15.22 -6.88 16.49
CA GLY A 100 16.11 -5.82 16.03
C GLY A 100 15.50 -4.82 15.07
N ASP A 101 16.17 -4.56 13.96
CA ASP A 101 15.68 -3.67 12.91
C ASP A 101 14.74 -4.37 11.92
N GLY A 102 14.39 -5.66 12.13
CA GLY A 102 13.45 -6.40 11.31
C GLY A 102 14.06 -6.96 10.01
N ILE A 103 13.24 -7.15 8.98
CA ILE A 103 13.61 -7.85 7.75
C ILE A 103 13.71 -6.89 6.55
N CYS A 104 14.77 -7.08 5.74
CA CYS A 104 14.94 -6.46 4.44
C CYS A 104 15.08 -7.53 3.34
N LEU A 105 14.25 -7.46 2.31
CA LEU A 105 14.39 -8.26 1.09
C LEU A 105 15.26 -7.48 0.08
N LYS A 106 16.29 -8.11 -0.43
CA LYS A 106 17.29 -7.50 -1.30
C LYS A 106 17.39 -8.23 -2.64
N ASP A 107 17.82 -7.52 -3.68
CA ASP A 107 18.18 -8.02 -5.01
C ASP A 107 17.03 -8.42 -5.93
N TYR A 108 15.91 -8.92 -5.43
CA TYR A 108 14.76 -9.29 -6.25
C TYR A 108 13.44 -8.82 -5.64
N PRO A 109 12.39 -8.67 -6.48
CA PRO A 109 11.10 -8.15 -6.02
C PRO A 109 10.31 -9.12 -5.15
N LEU A 110 9.43 -8.53 -4.33
CA LEU A 110 8.30 -9.22 -3.72
C LEU A 110 7.07 -9.09 -4.63
N VAL A 111 6.46 -10.20 -5.02
CA VAL A 111 5.33 -10.22 -5.96
C VAL A 111 4.09 -10.82 -5.30
N VAL A 112 3.00 -10.04 -5.24
CA VAL A 112 1.72 -10.44 -4.63
C VAL A 112 0.74 -10.87 -5.72
N ASN A 113 0.57 -12.17 -5.91
CA ASN A 113 -0.32 -12.78 -6.90
C ASN A 113 -1.36 -13.73 -6.27
N ALA A 114 -1.71 -13.51 -5.01
CA ALA A 114 -2.68 -14.29 -4.25
C ALA A 114 -3.74 -13.39 -3.62
N SER A 115 -4.87 -13.97 -3.26
CA SER A 115 -5.95 -13.33 -2.53
C SER A 115 -5.79 -13.52 -1.03
N ASN A 116 -6.43 -12.65 -0.27
CA ASN A 116 -6.45 -12.70 1.18
C ASN A 116 -5.03 -12.63 1.78
N VAL A 117 -4.33 -11.52 1.49
CA VAL A 117 -2.93 -11.30 1.84
C VAL A 117 -2.78 -10.09 2.75
N ILE A 118 -2.08 -10.25 3.87
CA ILE A 118 -1.64 -9.18 4.75
C ILE A 118 -0.12 -9.20 4.81
N ILE A 119 0.52 -8.04 4.54
CA ILE A 119 1.97 -7.89 4.70
C ILE A 119 2.23 -6.64 5.52
N ARG A 120 2.98 -6.79 6.62
CA ARG A 120 3.28 -5.70 7.54
C ARG A 120 4.76 -5.63 7.88
N TYR A 121 5.31 -4.43 8.00
CA TYR A 121 6.67 -4.14 8.51
C TYR A 121 7.80 -4.88 7.80
N ILE A 122 7.77 -4.97 6.47
CA ILE A 122 8.83 -5.56 5.63
C ILE A 122 9.47 -4.45 4.79
N ARG A 123 10.80 -4.49 4.68
CA ARG A 123 11.56 -3.68 3.71
C ARG A 123 11.79 -4.45 2.43
N VAL A 124 11.67 -3.77 1.29
CA VAL A 124 12.01 -4.32 -0.03
C VAL A 124 12.92 -3.33 -0.74
N ARG A 125 14.18 -3.71 -0.97
CA ARG A 125 15.21 -2.88 -1.60
C ARG A 125 15.93 -3.68 -2.68
N VAL A 126 15.42 -3.59 -3.90
CA VAL A 126 15.84 -4.44 -5.03
C VAL A 126 17.26 -4.11 -5.49
N GLY A 127 17.55 -2.84 -5.77
CA GLY A 127 18.85 -2.45 -6.35
C GLY A 127 18.99 -2.84 -7.82
N ASP A 128 20.17 -2.56 -8.38
CA ASP A 128 20.47 -2.63 -9.81
C ASP A 128 21.40 -3.79 -10.21
N ARG A 129 21.77 -4.66 -9.25
CA ARG A 129 22.78 -5.68 -9.46
C ARG A 129 22.36 -6.81 -10.41
N TYR A 130 21.14 -7.32 -10.26
CA TYR A 130 20.70 -8.53 -10.95
C TYR A 130 19.45 -8.33 -11.82
N ASN A 131 18.70 -7.25 -11.60
CA ASN A 131 17.41 -7.05 -12.24
C ASN A 131 17.46 -5.98 -13.31
N ARG A 132 16.63 -6.19 -14.33
CA ARG A 132 16.30 -5.19 -15.34
C ARG A 132 14.78 -5.13 -15.45
N ASP A 133 14.22 -3.91 -15.57
CA ASP A 133 12.78 -3.69 -15.73
C ASP A 133 11.95 -4.31 -14.59
N SER A 134 12.37 -4.11 -13.33
CA SER A 134 11.80 -4.75 -12.16
C SER A 134 11.23 -3.75 -11.16
N ASP A 135 9.98 -4.00 -10.73
CA ASP A 135 9.37 -3.33 -9.58
C ASP A 135 10.06 -3.74 -8.27
N GLY A 136 9.83 -2.98 -7.21
CA GLY A 136 10.24 -3.34 -5.86
C GLY A 136 9.26 -4.31 -5.23
N LEU A 137 8.04 -3.84 -5.00
CA LEU A 137 6.88 -4.65 -4.68
C LEU A 137 5.86 -4.49 -5.80
N GLY A 138 5.57 -5.58 -6.48
CA GLY A 138 4.60 -5.59 -7.56
C GLY A 138 3.49 -6.60 -7.34
N GLY A 139 2.39 -6.46 -8.08
CA GLY A 139 1.33 -7.45 -8.02
C GLY A 139 0.01 -6.97 -8.56
N GLY A 140 -0.97 -7.84 -8.38
CA GLY A 140 -2.32 -7.62 -8.88
C GLY A 140 -2.57 -8.38 -10.17
N ARG A 141 -3.39 -9.40 -10.07
CA ARG A 141 -3.96 -10.14 -11.21
C ARG A 141 -5.47 -9.98 -11.20
N TYR A 142 -6.09 -10.11 -12.35
CA TYR A 142 -7.56 -10.11 -12.42
C TYR A 142 -8.14 -11.23 -11.55
N GLY A 143 -9.17 -10.88 -10.75
CA GLY A 143 -9.80 -11.78 -9.80
C GLY A 143 -9.11 -11.92 -8.44
N GLN A 144 -7.98 -11.27 -8.23
CA GLN A 144 -7.34 -11.17 -6.91
C GLN A 144 -8.15 -10.25 -5.99
N LYS A 145 -8.29 -10.63 -4.71
CA LYS A 145 -9.11 -9.89 -3.74
C LYS A 145 -8.47 -9.86 -2.36
N ASN A 146 -8.88 -8.85 -1.58
CA ASN A 146 -8.58 -8.74 -0.15
C ASN A 146 -7.07 -8.71 0.11
N VAL A 147 -6.45 -7.56 -0.09
CA VAL A 147 -5.03 -7.35 0.16
C VAL A 147 -4.83 -6.12 1.04
N VAL A 148 -4.01 -6.25 2.07
CA VAL A 148 -3.54 -5.14 2.91
C VAL A 148 -2.02 -5.12 2.92
N LEU A 149 -1.45 -3.99 2.52
CA LEU A 149 -0.03 -3.67 2.64
C LEU A 149 0.10 -2.54 3.66
N ASP A 150 0.79 -2.80 4.77
CA ASP A 150 0.82 -1.92 5.92
C ASP A 150 2.25 -1.70 6.44
N HIS A 151 2.65 -0.45 6.63
CA HIS A 151 3.97 -0.07 7.18
C HIS A 151 5.17 -0.69 6.44
N LEU A 152 5.10 -0.78 5.11
CA LEU A 152 6.22 -1.27 4.30
C LEU A 152 7.18 -0.14 3.95
N SER A 153 8.48 -0.45 3.83
CA SER A 153 9.47 0.45 3.23
C SER A 153 9.95 -0.14 1.92
N VAL A 154 9.63 0.50 0.79
CA VAL A 154 9.95 0.00 -0.55
C VAL A 154 10.80 1.03 -1.31
N SER A 155 11.99 0.63 -1.77
CA SER A 155 12.93 1.53 -2.43
C SER A 155 13.87 0.81 -3.40
N TRP A 156 14.57 1.62 -4.22
CA TRP A 156 15.64 1.20 -5.13
C TRP A 156 15.20 0.22 -6.21
N SER A 157 13.96 0.35 -6.66
CA SER A 157 13.49 -0.38 -7.84
C SER A 157 14.08 0.22 -9.11
N ILE A 158 14.10 -0.57 -10.17
CA ILE A 158 14.59 -0.19 -11.49
C ILE A 158 13.45 0.36 -12.36
N ASP A 159 12.20 -0.01 -12.06
CA ASP A 159 10.96 0.56 -12.59
C ASP A 159 10.17 1.19 -11.43
N GLU A 160 9.00 0.72 -11.07
CA GLU A 160 8.24 1.24 -9.95
C GLU A 160 8.66 0.64 -8.60
N CYS A 161 8.71 1.46 -7.56
CA CYS A 161 8.96 0.92 -6.22
C CYS A 161 7.80 0.06 -5.72
N LEU A 162 6.55 0.58 -5.76
CA LEU A 162 5.38 -0.17 -5.32
C LEU A 162 4.26 -0.05 -6.35
N SER A 163 3.96 -1.14 -7.06
CA SER A 163 2.88 -1.21 -8.03
C SER A 163 1.88 -2.29 -7.69
N ILE A 164 0.63 -1.91 -7.38
CA ILE A 164 -0.46 -2.85 -7.15
C ILE A 164 -1.76 -2.33 -7.76
N TYR A 165 -2.33 -3.11 -8.65
CA TYR A 165 -3.55 -2.78 -9.38
C TYR A 165 -4.23 -4.06 -9.87
N LYS A 166 -5.48 -4.00 -10.35
CA LYS A 166 -6.33 -5.15 -10.70
C LYS A 166 -6.83 -5.97 -9.49
N THR A 167 -6.59 -5.52 -8.27
CA THR A 167 -7.02 -6.17 -7.04
C THR A 167 -8.35 -5.54 -6.58
N GLU A 168 -9.26 -6.36 -6.09
CA GLU A 168 -10.51 -5.93 -5.44
C GLU A 168 -10.35 -5.93 -3.92
N ASN A 169 -10.91 -4.94 -3.22
CA ASN A 169 -10.77 -4.73 -1.78
C ASN A 169 -9.30 -4.63 -1.35
N LEU A 170 -8.64 -3.60 -1.83
CA LEU A 170 -7.23 -3.32 -1.56
C LEU A 170 -7.08 -2.18 -0.57
N THR A 171 -6.16 -2.30 0.38
CA THR A 171 -5.63 -1.17 1.15
C THR A 171 -4.10 -1.18 1.13
N VAL A 172 -3.52 -0.02 0.81
CA VAL A 172 -2.09 0.28 1.01
C VAL A 172 -2.03 1.47 1.97
N GLN A 173 -1.50 1.25 3.15
CA GLN A 173 -1.48 2.25 4.22
C GLN A 173 -0.13 2.33 4.91
N TRP A 174 0.26 3.54 5.32
CA TRP A 174 1.46 3.83 6.09
C TRP A 174 2.77 3.31 5.46
N CYS A 175 2.83 3.18 4.13
CA CYS A 175 4.01 2.70 3.41
C CYS A 175 4.92 3.85 3.01
N LEU A 176 6.23 3.68 3.22
CA LEU A 176 7.30 4.55 2.72
C LEU A 176 7.75 4.02 1.35
N VAL A 177 7.49 4.76 0.30
CA VAL A 177 7.90 4.46 -1.07
C VAL A 177 8.90 5.53 -1.49
N SER A 178 10.19 5.16 -1.67
CA SER A 178 11.24 6.17 -1.84
C SER A 178 12.35 5.76 -2.79
N HIS A 179 12.95 6.75 -3.45
CA HIS A 179 14.16 6.63 -4.26
C HIS A 179 14.18 5.43 -5.23
N SER A 180 13.29 5.42 -6.22
CA SER A 180 13.47 4.56 -7.39
C SER A 180 14.72 4.99 -8.17
N LEU A 181 15.41 4.03 -8.80
CA LEU A 181 16.66 4.26 -9.53
C LEU A 181 16.37 4.82 -10.92
N ASN A 182 16.70 6.09 -11.15
CA ASN A 182 16.26 6.81 -12.36
C ASN A 182 17.05 6.44 -13.62
N THR A 183 18.34 6.77 -13.66
CA THR A 183 19.22 6.40 -14.78
C THR A 183 20.07 5.21 -14.34
N SER A 184 19.48 4.04 -14.41
CA SER A 184 20.08 2.78 -13.96
C SER A 184 20.13 1.78 -15.10
N VAL A 185 19.84 0.51 -14.83
CA VAL A 185 19.96 -0.61 -15.79
C VAL A 185 18.68 -0.92 -16.55
N HIS A 186 17.64 -0.10 -16.44
CA HIS A 186 16.36 -0.30 -17.14
C HIS A 186 16.55 -0.23 -18.66
N THR A 187 15.94 -1.20 -19.38
CA THR A 187 16.13 -1.34 -20.85
C THR A 187 15.58 -0.15 -21.65
N LYS A 188 14.63 0.62 -21.11
CA LYS A 188 14.06 1.82 -21.73
C LYS A 188 14.80 3.12 -21.36
N GLY A 189 15.93 3.06 -20.66
CA GLY A 189 16.67 4.22 -20.18
C GLY A 189 16.12 4.75 -18.84
N SER A 190 16.12 6.09 -18.63
CA SER A 190 15.71 6.70 -17.34
C SER A 190 14.28 6.30 -16.95
N HIS A 191 14.12 5.59 -15.83
CA HIS A 191 12.88 4.93 -15.43
C HIS A 191 12.65 4.89 -13.90
N GLY A 192 13.03 5.95 -13.18
CA GLY A 192 12.89 6.03 -11.73
C GLY A 192 11.50 6.45 -11.28
N PHE A 193 10.62 5.48 -10.94
CA PHE A 193 9.21 5.73 -10.72
C PHE A 193 8.70 5.24 -9.36
N GLY A 194 7.71 5.96 -8.79
CA GLY A 194 7.10 5.63 -7.51
C GLY A 194 6.23 4.38 -7.59
N GLY A 195 5.10 4.43 -8.30
CA GLY A 195 4.23 3.26 -8.39
C GLY A 195 3.03 3.43 -9.32
N ILE A 196 2.48 2.30 -9.80
CA ILE A 196 1.17 2.23 -10.45
C ILE A 196 0.16 1.73 -9.42
N TRP A 197 -0.82 2.58 -9.08
CA TRP A 197 -1.84 2.32 -8.08
C TRP A 197 -3.22 2.28 -8.72
N GLY A 198 -4.03 1.31 -8.34
CA GLY A 198 -5.35 1.12 -8.88
C GLY A 198 -6.06 -0.09 -8.29
N GLY A 199 -7.10 -0.57 -8.97
CA GLY A 199 -7.93 -1.69 -8.54
C GLY A 199 -9.40 -1.33 -8.50
N TYR A 200 -10.22 -2.24 -8.03
CA TYR A 200 -11.63 -2.03 -7.77
C TYR A 200 -11.86 -2.01 -6.26
N LYS A 201 -12.41 -0.91 -5.74
CA LYS A 201 -12.49 -0.68 -4.29
C LYS A 201 -11.08 -0.72 -3.66
N ALA A 202 -10.29 0.31 -3.93
CA ALA A 202 -8.91 0.38 -3.49
C ALA A 202 -8.65 1.67 -2.71
N SER A 203 -8.09 1.54 -1.50
CA SER A 203 -7.70 2.65 -0.63
C SER A 203 -6.19 2.76 -0.53
N PHE A 204 -5.68 3.96 -0.75
CA PHE A 204 -4.27 4.31 -0.60
C PHE A 204 -4.20 5.53 0.33
N HIS A 205 -3.83 5.32 1.58
CA HIS A 205 -3.86 6.41 2.56
C HIS A 205 -2.65 6.41 3.50
N HIS A 206 -2.30 7.60 3.96
CA HIS A 206 -1.19 7.83 4.89
C HIS A 206 0.16 7.24 4.40
N ASN A 207 0.35 7.13 3.09
CA ASN A 207 1.62 6.72 2.52
C ASN A 207 2.50 7.92 2.22
N MET A 208 3.80 7.69 2.08
CA MET A 208 4.76 8.66 1.57
C MET A 208 5.36 8.17 0.26
N LEU A 209 5.29 9.01 -0.80
CA LEU A 209 6.04 8.83 -2.03
C LEU A 209 7.11 9.94 -2.10
N ALA A 210 8.39 9.56 -2.08
CA ALA A 210 9.49 10.52 -1.98
C ALA A 210 10.62 10.25 -2.97
N ASN A 211 11.08 11.30 -3.64
CA ASN A 211 12.27 11.29 -4.49
C ASN A 211 12.15 10.35 -5.72
N HIS A 212 11.03 10.43 -6.43
CA HIS A 212 10.82 9.73 -7.69
C HIS A 212 10.72 10.70 -8.86
N ALA A 213 11.29 10.33 -9.99
CA ALA A 213 11.21 11.16 -11.20
C ALA A 213 9.77 11.33 -11.68
N SER A 214 8.91 10.32 -11.49
CA SER A 214 7.50 10.32 -11.90
C SER A 214 6.72 9.22 -11.15
N ARG A 215 5.42 9.07 -11.47
CA ARG A 215 4.49 8.07 -10.90
C ARG A 215 4.34 8.20 -9.37
N ASN A 216 3.91 9.40 -8.92
CA ASN A 216 3.71 9.73 -7.51
C ASN A 216 2.21 9.93 -7.14
N PRO A 217 1.32 8.96 -7.36
CA PRO A 217 1.47 7.74 -8.15
C PRO A 217 1.08 7.93 -9.63
N ARG A 218 1.22 6.90 -10.47
CA ARG A 218 0.43 6.73 -11.67
C ARG A 218 -0.84 5.98 -11.31
N PHE A 219 -2.01 6.57 -11.51
CA PHE A 219 -3.25 5.82 -11.42
C PHE A 219 -3.37 4.87 -12.62
N SER A 220 -3.72 3.62 -12.32
CA SER A 220 -3.84 2.59 -13.35
C SER A 220 -4.85 2.99 -14.42
N SER A 221 -4.53 2.67 -15.67
CA SER A 221 -5.40 2.87 -16.83
C SER A 221 -5.85 1.52 -17.41
N VAL A 222 -6.10 0.53 -16.55
CA VAL A 222 -6.67 -0.76 -16.96
C VAL A 222 -8.15 -0.82 -16.62
N ASP A 223 -8.91 -1.62 -17.36
CA ASP A 223 -10.31 -1.84 -17.10
C ASP A 223 -10.53 -2.34 -15.66
N GLY A 224 -11.56 -1.83 -14.99
CA GLY A 224 -11.87 -2.16 -13.59
C GLY A 224 -11.18 -1.27 -12.56
N THR A 225 -10.44 -0.23 -12.96
CA THR A 225 -9.93 0.79 -12.02
C THR A 225 -11.09 1.72 -11.61
N LYS A 226 -11.74 1.40 -10.51
CA LYS A 226 -12.91 2.15 -9.99
C LYS A 226 -12.91 2.24 -8.48
N TRP A 227 -13.45 3.36 -7.98
CA TRP A 227 -13.54 3.65 -6.56
C TRP A 227 -12.16 3.55 -5.90
N VAL A 228 -11.19 4.20 -6.54
CA VAL A 228 -9.84 4.37 -5.99
C VAL A 228 -9.85 5.59 -5.10
N ASP A 229 -9.56 5.39 -3.83
CA ASP A 229 -9.52 6.44 -2.82
C ASP A 229 -8.06 6.71 -2.43
N TYR A 230 -7.54 7.86 -2.86
CA TYR A 230 -6.19 8.33 -2.59
C TYR A 230 -6.26 9.55 -1.67
N ARG A 231 -6.05 9.33 -0.36
CA ARG A 231 -6.20 10.39 0.64
C ARG A 231 -5.12 10.39 1.71
N ASN A 232 -4.88 11.56 2.30
CA ASN A 232 -3.93 11.76 3.40
C ASN A 232 -2.52 11.24 3.13
N ASN A 233 -2.11 11.13 1.85
CA ASN A 233 -0.75 10.76 1.49
C ASN A 233 0.16 11.99 1.44
N VAL A 234 1.45 11.77 1.59
CA VAL A 234 2.50 12.77 1.44
C VAL A 234 3.29 12.50 0.17
N VAL A 235 3.42 13.49 -0.69
CA VAL A 235 4.25 13.42 -1.91
C VAL A 235 5.36 14.43 -1.81
N TYR A 236 6.61 13.97 -1.88
CA TYR A 236 7.79 14.82 -1.75
C TYR A 236 8.72 14.70 -2.95
N ASN A 237 9.24 15.83 -3.38
CA ASN A 237 10.36 15.94 -4.32
C ASN A 237 10.19 15.10 -5.60
N TRP A 238 9.04 15.24 -6.27
CA TRP A 238 8.81 14.62 -7.59
C TRP A 238 9.65 15.31 -8.69
N GLY A 239 10.05 14.56 -9.70
CA GLY A 239 10.78 15.11 -10.85
C GLY A 239 9.86 15.78 -11.85
N PHE A 240 9.60 15.11 -13.00
CA PHE A 240 8.80 15.71 -14.09
C PHE A 240 7.29 15.47 -13.98
N LYS A 241 6.82 14.55 -13.12
CA LYS A 241 5.40 14.33 -12.81
C LYS A 241 5.16 13.96 -11.35
N SER A 242 4.13 14.58 -10.78
CA SER A 242 3.49 14.15 -9.55
C SER A 242 2.54 12.97 -9.82
N ALA A 243 1.23 13.07 -9.47
CA ALA A 243 0.27 12.06 -9.86
C ALA A 243 -0.17 12.23 -11.33
N TYR A 244 -0.54 11.10 -11.98
CA TYR A 244 -1.13 11.13 -13.32
C TYR A 244 -1.84 9.81 -13.67
N GLY A 245 -2.54 9.77 -14.82
CA GLY A 245 -3.16 8.56 -15.33
C GLY A 245 -4.63 8.44 -14.95
N GLY A 246 -5.13 7.22 -14.77
CA GLY A 246 -6.53 6.93 -14.44
C GLY A 246 -7.48 6.91 -15.64
N GLY A 247 -6.98 6.64 -16.85
CA GLY A 247 -7.79 6.44 -18.06
C GLY A 247 -8.66 5.17 -17.98
N HIS A 248 -9.26 4.78 -19.13
CA HIS A 248 -10.17 3.63 -19.22
C HIS A 248 -11.33 3.72 -18.21
N HIS A 249 -11.96 4.92 -18.14
CA HIS A 249 -13.07 5.23 -17.23
C HIS A 249 -12.75 5.05 -15.74
N GLY A 250 -11.49 5.27 -15.34
CA GLY A 250 -11.08 5.27 -13.94
C GLY A 250 -11.87 6.27 -13.09
N GLU A 251 -12.26 5.88 -11.88
CA GLU A 251 -12.98 6.70 -10.91
C GLU A 251 -12.12 6.86 -9.65
N ILE A 252 -11.61 8.09 -9.42
CA ILE A 252 -10.54 8.34 -8.47
C ILE A 252 -10.87 9.53 -7.58
N ASN A 253 -10.76 9.35 -6.26
CA ASN A 253 -10.76 10.42 -5.26
C ASN A 253 -9.30 10.79 -4.92
N MET A 254 -8.98 12.06 -4.92
CA MET A 254 -7.72 12.63 -4.43
C MET A 254 -8.04 13.66 -3.34
N VAL A 255 -7.96 13.25 -2.07
CA VAL A 255 -8.50 14.03 -0.96
C VAL A 255 -7.45 14.24 0.14
N ASN A 256 -7.31 15.47 0.60
CA ASN A 256 -6.50 15.84 1.76
C ASN A 256 -5.04 15.34 1.72
N ASN A 257 -4.44 15.22 0.53
CA ASN A 257 -3.03 14.85 0.39
C ASN A 257 -2.14 16.10 0.58
N TYR A 258 -0.91 15.88 1.03
CA TYR A 258 0.09 16.92 1.21
C TYR A 258 1.20 16.79 0.18
N TYR A 259 1.33 17.76 -0.70
CA TYR A 259 2.37 17.84 -1.72
C TYR A 259 3.43 18.84 -1.29
N LYS A 260 4.65 18.37 -1.06
CA LYS A 260 5.81 19.17 -0.68
C LYS A 260 6.83 19.18 -1.81
N PRO A 261 6.93 20.26 -2.60
CA PRO A 261 7.97 20.39 -3.62
C PRO A 261 9.37 20.29 -2.98
N GLY A 262 10.27 19.62 -3.66
CA GLY A 262 11.68 19.52 -3.28
C GLY A 262 12.61 19.99 -4.41
N PRO A 263 13.94 19.81 -4.29
CA PRO A 263 14.91 20.29 -5.26
C PRO A 263 14.73 19.77 -6.68
N ALA A 264 14.13 18.58 -6.88
CA ALA A 264 13.84 18.03 -8.20
C ALA A 264 12.49 18.47 -8.77
N SER A 265 11.59 19.04 -7.95
CA SER A 265 10.23 19.38 -8.39
C SER A 265 10.21 20.58 -9.32
N LYS A 266 9.68 20.37 -10.53
CA LYS A 266 9.69 21.38 -11.60
C LYS A 266 8.37 22.10 -11.79
N HIS A 267 7.32 21.72 -11.07
CA HIS A 267 5.98 22.27 -11.21
C HIS A 267 5.13 21.99 -9.96
N HIS A 268 4.05 22.74 -9.77
CA HIS A 268 3.08 22.60 -8.68
C HIS A 268 1.77 21.98 -9.17
N ARG A 269 1.84 20.90 -9.96
CA ARG A 269 0.65 20.15 -10.36
C ARG A 269 0.34 19.02 -9.40
N LEU A 270 -0.92 18.86 -9.09
CA LEU A 270 -1.43 17.71 -8.31
C LEU A 270 -1.61 16.49 -9.22
N LEU A 271 -2.19 16.71 -10.41
CA LEU A 271 -2.61 15.65 -11.33
C LEU A 271 -2.44 16.04 -12.79
N ASP A 272 -1.82 15.19 -13.58
CA ASP A 272 -1.94 15.19 -15.03
C ASP A 272 -2.97 14.11 -15.43
N VAL A 273 -4.12 14.50 -16.01
CA VAL A 273 -5.16 13.55 -16.39
C VAL A 273 -4.72 12.60 -17.50
N ALA A 274 -5.39 11.45 -17.59
CA ALA A 274 -5.06 10.44 -18.60
C ALA A 274 -5.25 10.97 -20.03
N ASP A 275 -4.37 10.55 -20.95
CA ASP A 275 -4.37 10.98 -22.36
C ASP A 275 -5.63 10.59 -23.13
N ASP A 276 -6.36 9.54 -22.71
CA ASP A 276 -7.60 9.10 -23.34
C ASP A 276 -8.83 9.94 -22.94
N GLY A 277 -8.69 10.81 -21.92
CA GLY A 277 -9.73 11.73 -21.44
C GLY A 277 -10.96 11.05 -20.85
N THR A 278 -10.90 9.76 -20.52
CA THR A 278 -12.04 9.01 -19.99
C THR A 278 -12.06 8.91 -18.47
N GLY A 279 -10.93 9.20 -17.80
CA GLY A 279 -10.82 9.21 -16.34
C GLY A 279 -11.68 10.32 -15.72
N ARG A 280 -12.21 10.05 -14.54
CA ARG A 280 -13.00 10.98 -13.72
C ARG A 280 -12.39 11.09 -12.34
N TYR A 281 -12.26 12.33 -11.85
CA TYR A 281 -11.51 12.62 -10.63
C TYR A 281 -12.29 13.56 -9.74
N TYR A 282 -12.41 13.19 -8.46
CA TYR A 282 -12.77 14.10 -7.38
C TYR A 282 -11.47 14.57 -6.72
N VAL A 283 -11.19 15.87 -6.76
CA VAL A 283 -9.92 16.44 -6.26
C VAL A 283 -10.25 17.57 -5.29
N ALA A 284 -10.04 17.33 -3.99
CA ALA A 284 -10.46 18.28 -2.96
C ALA A 284 -9.53 18.25 -1.72
N GLY A 285 -9.35 19.40 -1.09
CA GLY A 285 -8.66 19.54 0.19
C GLY A 285 -7.14 19.27 0.12
N ASN A 286 -6.55 19.06 -1.05
CA ASN A 286 -5.11 18.82 -1.17
C ASN A 286 -4.33 20.13 -0.95
N VAL A 287 -3.22 20.03 -0.24
CA VAL A 287 -2.27 21.13 -0.02
C VAL A 287 -1.08 20.98 -0.97
N MET A 288 -0.75 22.06 -1.67
CA MET A 288 0.50 22.25 -2.38
C MET A 288 1.36 23.25 -1.61
N GLU A 289 2.38 22.78 -0.88
CA GLU A 289 3.27 23.65 -0.10
C GLU A 289 3.92 24.70 -1.02
N GLY A 290 3.84 25.98 -0.63
CA GLY A 290 4.36 27.10 -1.40
C GLY A 290 3.50 27.53 -2.59
N ASP A 291 2.26 27.00 -2.74
CA ASP A 291 1.30 27.44 -3.76
C ASP A 291 -0.11 27.55 -3.19
N GLU A 292 -0.42 28.73 -2.67
CA GLU A 292 -1.72 29.02 -2.06
C GLU A 292 -2.87 28.99 -3.07
N ALA A 293 -2.61 29.30 -4.34
CA ALA A 293 -3.65 29.29 -5.37
C ALA A 293 -4.11 27.84 -5.64
N VAL A 294 -3.19 26.90 -5.82
CA VAL A 294 -3.50 25.46 -5.99
C VAL A 294 -4.10 24.89 -4.72
N THR A 295 -3.61 25.28 -3.55
CA THR A 295 -4.18 24.86 -2.25
C THR A 295 -5.61 25.34 -2.07
N GLY A 296 -5.89 26.58 -2.38
CA GLY A 296 -7.23 27.18 -2.25
C GLY A 296 -8.22 26.70 -3.31
N ASN A 297 -7.73 26.30 -4.48
CA ASN A 297 -8.53 25.74 -5.57
C ASN A 297 -7.77 24.62 -6.29
N ASN A 298 -7.98 23.38 -5.88
CA ASN A 298 -7.26 22.24 -6.41
C ASN A 298 -7.41 22.03 -7.91
N SER A 299 -8.46 22.56 -8.55
CA SER A 299 -8.63 22.46 -10.01
C SER A 299 -7.49 23.17 -10.78
N LEU A 300 -6.85 24.17 -10.19
CA LEU A 300 -5.69 24.86 -10.77
C LEU A 300 -4.44 23.96 -10.83
N GLY A 301 -4.38 22.96 -9.97
CA GLY A 301 -3.34 21.94 -9.95
C GLY A 301 -3.60 20.74 -10.88
N VAL A 302 -4.72 20.73 -11.60
CA VAL A 302 -5.07 19.64 -12.52
C VAL A 302 -4.79 20.06 -13.97
N SER A 303 -4.02 19.27 -14.70
CA SER A 303 -3.59 19.58 -16.06
C SER A 303 -3.88 18.46 -17.04
N ASP A 304 -4.38 18.84 -18.21
CA ASP A 304 -4.54 17.96 -19.37
C ASP A 304 -3.36 18.03 -20.37
N ARG A 305 -2.37 18.87 -20.12
CA ARG A 305 -1.00 19.09 -20.65
C ARG A 305 -0.63 20.57 -20.51
N PRO A 306 0.64 20.92 -20.33
CA PRO A 306 1.04 22.33 -20.20
C PRO A 306 0.58 23.16 -21.42
N GLY A 307 -0.34 24.09 -21.17
CA GLY A 307 -0.79 25.06 -22.15
C GLY A 307 -1.78 24.60 -23.23
N ARG A 308 -2.31 23.38 -23.15
CA ARG A 308 -3.38 22.90 -24.03
C ARG A 308 -4.54 22.30 -23.24
N ARG A 309 -5.76 22.74 -23.57
CA ARG A 309 -6.95 21.99 -23.19
C ARG A 309 -6.86 20.61 -23.83
N TYR A 310 -7.08 19.56 -23.03
CA TYR A 310 -7.08 18.18 -23.52
C TYR A 310 -8.06 18.05 -24.70
N VAL A 311 -7.55 17.62 -25.82
CA VAL A 311 -8.34 17.13 -26.96
C VAL A 311 -7.86 15.72 -27.21
N PRO A 312 -8.65 14.69 -26.87
CA PRO A 312 -8.32 13.33 -27.28
C PRO A 312 -8.04 13.31 -28.76
N SER A 313 -6.99 12.62 -29.21
CA SER A 313 -6.83 12.42 -30.64
C SER A 313 -8.06 11.68 -31.16
N ARG A 314 -8.63 12.09 -32.32
CA ARG A 314 -9.77 11.42 -32.95
C ARG A 314 -9.58 9.90 -32.98
N LYS A 315 -8.36 9.45 -33.24
CA LYS A 315 -7.98 8.03 -33.27
C LYS A 315 -8.14 7.34 -31.90
N ASN A 316 -7.77 8.00 -30.80
CA ASN A 316 -7.90 7.45 -29.45
C ASN A 316 -9.35 7.44 -28.98
N LEU A 317 -10.11 8.51 -29.24
CA LEU A 317 -11.56 8.55 -28.97
C LEU A 317 -12.34 7.50 -29.78
N ALA A 318 -12.01 7.34 -31.05
CA ALA A 318 -12.60 6.32 -31.91
C ALA A 318 -12.35 4.91 -31.36
N LYS A 319 -11.10 4.62 -30.97
CA LYS A 319 -10.70 3.33 -30.39
C LYS A 319 -11.44 3.05 -29.08
N THR A 320 -11.54 4.03 -28.19
CA THR A 320 -12.21 3.89 -26.87
C THR A 320 -13.73 3.71 -27.02
N ARG A 321 -14.35 4.31 -28.04
CA ARG A 321 -15.79 4.23 -28.28
C ARG A 321 -16.20 3.12 -29.27
N GLY A 322 -15.24 2.40 -29.84
CA GLY A 322 -15.50 1.35 -30.85
C GLY A 322 -16.16 1.88 -32.13
N ILE A 323 -15.88 3.16 -32.51
CA ILE A 323 -16.47 3.84 -33.66
C ILE A 323 -15.39 4.27 -34.65
N SER A 324 -15.79 4.64 -35.87
CA SER A 324 -14.84 5.22 -36.85
C SER A 324 -14.23 6.54 -36.35
N PRO A 325 -12.95 6.83 -36.62
CA PRO A 325 -12.33 8.13 -36.34
C PRO A 325 -13.12 9.32 -36.93
N ASP A 326 -13.80 9.12 -38.03
CA ASP A 326 -14.61 10.15 -38.69
C ASP A 326 -15.98 10.39 -38.02
N ALA A 327 -16.45 9.44 -37.22
CA ALA A 327 -17.65 9.57 -36.42
C ALA A 327 -17.39 10.26 -35.05
N VAL A 328 -16.14 10.61 -34.75
CA VAL A 328 -15.79 11.37 -33.57
C VAL A 328 -16.13 12.84 -33.79
N PRO A 329 -16.99 13.48 -32.96
CA PRO A 329 -17.34 14.89 -33.06
C PRO A 329 -16.12 15.82 -33.15
N THR A 330 -16.21 16.87 -33.96
CA THR A 330 -15.18 17.89 -34.05
C THR A 330 -15.14 18.77 -32.81
N ALA A 331 -13.98 19.23 -32.39
CA ALA A 331 -13.77 20.07 -31.23
C ALA A 331 -14.71 21.29 -31.22
N GLY A 332 -15.73 21.29 -30.38
CA GLY A 332 -16.77 22.32 -30.28
C GLY A 332 -17.98 21.86 -29.48
N GLU A 333 -18.17 20.55 -29.34
CA GLU A 333 -19.26 19.98 -28.53
C GLU A 333 -18.84 19.82 -27.07
N GLU A 334 -19.78 20.02 -26.15
CA GLU A 334 -19.61 20.06 -24.70
C GLU A 334 -18.65 18.97 -24.16
N ARG A 335 -17.54 19.39 -23.64
CA ARG A 335 -16.62 18.53 -22.88
C ARG A 335 -17.21 18.26 -21.52
N THR A 336 -17.52 17.01 -21.24
CA THR A 336 -17.69 16.58 -19.85
C THR A 336 -16.37 16.81 -19.14
N SER A 337 -16.36 17.68 -18.13
CA SER A 337 -15.19 17.87 -17.27
C SER A 337 -14.72 16.53 -16.72
N CYS A 338 -13.42 16.26 -16.73
CA CYS A 338 -12.88 15.09 -16.06
C CYS A 338 -12.96 15.22 -14.52
N LEU A 339 -13.14 16.43 -14.02
CA LEU A 339 -13.36 16.69 -12.60
C LEU A 339 -14.85 16.55 -12.27
N VAL A 340 -15.13 15.96 -11.11
CA VAL A 340 -16.48 15.80 -10.56
C VAL A 340 -16.61 16.54 -9.24
N ASP A 341 -17.83 17.00 -8.94
CA ASP A 341 -18.13 17.82 -7.75
C ASP A 341 -18.42 16.99 -6.49
N THR A 342 -18.63 15.68 -6.66
CA THR A 342 -18.92 14.76 -5.55
C THR A 342 -17.98 13.57 -5.57
N PRO A 343 -17.52 13.09 -4.39
CA PRO A 343 -16.63 11.94 -4.33
C PRO A 343 -17.31 10.68 -4.86
N PHE A 344 -16.52 9.79 -5.46
CA PHE A 344 -16.93 8.42 -5.73
C PHE A 344 -17.06 7.65 -4.41
N PRO A 345 -17.76 6.50 -4.41
CA PRO A 345 -17.81 5.64 -3.23
C PRO A 345 -16.42 5.36 -2.67
N PHE A 346 -16.30 5.40 -1.36
CA PHE A 346 -15.07 5.05 -0.63
C PHE A 346 -15.44 4.38 0.70
N GLU A 347 -14.53 3.59 1.23
CA GLU A 347 -14.66 3.03 2.57
C GLU A 347 -14.06 4.02 3.57
N PRO A 348 -14.78 4.43 4.62
CA PRO A 348 -14.29 5.42 5.57
C PRO A 348 -12.96 5.01 6.22
N ILE A 349 -12.08 6.00 6.38
CA ILE A 349 -10.87 5.94 7.17
C ILE A 349 -10.89 7.07 8.21
N GLU A 350 -10.02 7.03 9.21
CA GLU A 350 -9.75 8.19 10.06
C GLU A 350 -9.18 9.30 9.18
N GLU A 351 -9.95 10.37 8.99
CA GLU A 351 -9.60 11.43 8.06
C GLU A 351 -8.85 12.55 8.78
N ASP A 352 -7.63 12.82 8.32
CA ASP A 352 -6.79 13.91 8.80
C ASP A 352 -6.93 15.16 7.90
N SER A 353 -6.70 16.34 8.48
CA SER A 353 -6.32 17.48 7.66
C SER A 353 -4.97 17.19 6.96
N PRO A 354 -4.66 17.81 5.80
CA PRO A 354 -3.38 17.58 5.12
C PRO A 354 -2.15 17.84 5.99
N ALA A 355 -2.20 18.86 6.85
CA ALA A 355 -1.12 19.19 7.77
C ALA A 355 -0.93 18.12 8.87
N GLU A 356 -2.04 17.59 9.38
CA GLU A 356 -1.98 16.49 10.35
C GLU A 356 -1.53 15.18 9.68
N ALA A 357 -2.02 14.87 8.47
CA ALA A 357 -1.53 13.74 7.67
C ALA A 357 -0.01 13.83 7.45
N TYR A 358 0.51 15.02 7.08
CA TYR A 358 1.95 15.23 6.94
C TYR A 358 2.71 14.90 8.24
N ARG A 359 2.22 15.41 9.39
CA ARG A 359 2.84 15.16 10.69
C ARG A 359 2.82 13.68 11.07
N ARG A 360 1.67 13.01 10.92
CA ARG A 360 1.47 11.59 11.27
C ARG A 360 2.26 10.67 10.34
N VAL A 361 2.26 10.95 9.05
CA VAL A 361 3.02 10.16 8.04
C VAL A 361 4.52 10.25 8.34
N LEU A 362 5.08 11.43 8.62
CA LEU A 362 6.48 11.53 9.03
C LEU A 362 6.81 10.73 10.30
N ALA A 363 5.88 10.67 11.23
CA ALA A 363 6.08 9.93 12.47
C ALA A 363 6.01 8.42 12.29
N SER A 364 5.07 7.91 11.45
CA SER A 364 4.64 6.51 11.51
C SER A 364 4.86 5.71 10.23
N VAL A 365 5.23 6.33 9.10
CA VAL A 365 5.34 5.66 7.81
C VAL A 365 6.52 4.68 7.74
N GLY A 366 6.36 3.61 6.95
CA GLY A 366 7.38 2.59 6.73
C GLY A 366 7.53 1.62 7.91
N CYS A 367 8.66 0.94 8.00
CA CYS A 367 8.99 0.06 9.12
C CYS A 367 9.28 0.86 10.40
N SER A 368 8.27 1.57 10.88
CA SER A 368 8.39 2.61 11.92
C SER A 368 8.69 2.08 13.32
N MET A 369 8.50 0.79 13.57
CA MET A 369 8.87 0.16 14.85
C MET A 369 10.37 0.29 15.14
N SER A 370 11.20 0.08 14.11
CA SER A 370 12.63 0.27 14.15
C SER A 370 13.09 0.72 12.77
N ARG A 371 13.31 2.04 12.61
CA ARG A 371 13.80 2.60 11.35
C ARG A 371 15.29 2.41 11.23
N ASP A 372 15.75 1.90 10.12
CA ASP A 372 17.18 1.89 9.82
C ASP A 372 17.71 3.29 9.44
N ALA A 373 19.01 3.38 9.27
CA ALA A 373 19.68 4.65 8.97
C ALA A 373 19.19 5.30 7.67
N TYR A 374 18.84 4.48 6.65
CA TYR A 374 18.36 4.98 5.37
C TYR A 374 16.94 5.57 5.47
N ASP A 375 15.98 4.84 6.04
CA ASP A 375 14.61 5.36 6.22
C ASP A 375 14.60 6.62 7.10
N THR A 376 15.45 6.64 8.15
CA THR A 376 15.62 7.81 9.03
C THR A 376 16.11 9.02 8.25
N GLU A 377 17.11 8.85 7.40
CA GLU A 377 17.66 9.95 6.59
C GLU A 377 16.67 10.43 5.52
N VAL A 378 15.92 9.52 4.87
CA VAL A 378 14.85 9.91 3.94
C VAL A 378 13.85 10.85 4.63
N LEU A 379 13.35 10.45 5.79
CA LEU A 379 12.36 11.27 6.53
C LEU A 379 12.94 12.59 7.03
N ARG A 380 14.21 12.63 7.42
CA ARG A 380 14.90 13.88 7.75
C ARG A 380 14.93 14.84 6.56
N GLN A 381 15.31 14.34 5.37
CA GLN A 381 15.35 15.15 4.15
C GLN A 381 13.94 15.67 3.75
N VAL A 382 12.92 14.83 3.85
CA VAL A 382 11.52 15.27 3.63
C VAL A 382 11.14 16.39 4.60
N LYS A 383 11.44 16.24 5.88
CA LYS A 383 11.14 17.24 6.90
C LYS A 383 11.84 18.57 6.61
N GLU A 384 13.12 18.53 6.26
CA GLU A 384 13.97 19.70 6.03
C GLU A 384 13.87 20.27 4.61
N GLY A 385 13.17 19.60 3.68
CA GLY A 385 13.04 20.03 2.28
C GLY A 385 14.31 19.83 1.47
N LEU A 386 15.12 18.82 1.79
CA LEU A 386 16.43 18.57 1.18
C LEU A 386 16.38 17.44 0.15
N GLY A 387 17.30 17.47 -0.80
CA GLY A 387 17.53 16.40 -1.80
C GLY A 387 19.04 16.21 -1.98
N THR A 388 19.72 15.72 -0.93
CA THR A 388 21.20 15.68 -0.88
C THR A 388 21.77 14.44 -1.56
N PHE A 389 20.96 13.41 -1.80
CA PHE A 389 21.39 12.23 -2.51
C PHE A 389 21.32 12.41 -4.03
N GLY A 390 22.22 11.78 -4.76
CA GLY A 390 22.23 11.79 -6.21
C GLY A 390 22.16 13.21 -6.83
N ASN A 391 21.25 13.37 -7.80
CA ASN A 391 20.95 14.66 -8.40
C ASN A 391 19.62 15.20 -7.86
N ASN A 392 19.65 16.19 -6.97
CA ASN A 392 18.46 16.81 -6.39
C ASN A 392 17.52 15.83 -5.65
N GLY A 393 18.06 14.78 -5.04
CA GLY A 393 17.30 13.71 -4.38
C GLY A 393 16.88 12.58 -5.33
N ILE A 394 17.10 12.70 -6.64
CA ILE A 394 16.88 11.60 -7.59
C ILE A 394 18.18 10.82 -7.75
N ILE A 395 18.14 9.52 -7.45
CA ILE A 395 19.29 8.64 -7.45
C ILE A 395 19.31 7.69 -8.66
N ASN A 396 20.46 7.11 -8.96
CA ASN A 396 20.66 6.18 -10.08
C ASN A 396 21.09 4.78 -9.63
N THR A 397 21.72 4.68 -8.47
CA THR A 397 22.17 3.43 -7.89
C THR A 397 22.01 3.47 -6.36
N PRO A 398 21.88 2.32 -5.68
CA PRO A 398 21.92 2.28 -4.23
C PRO A 398 23.19 2.89 -3.61
N GLY A 399 24.31 2.90 -4.36
CA GLY A 399 25.56 3.52 -3.95
C GLY A 399 25.46 5.02 -3.70
N ASP A 400 24.56 5.73 -4.38
CA ASP A 400 24.32 7.17 -4.20
C ASP A 400 23.84 7.53 -2.79
N VAL A 401 23.31 6.55 -2.06
CA VAL A 401 22.78 6.69 -0.69
C VAL A 401 23.56 5.84 0.34
N GLY A 402 24.72 5.31 -0.04
CA GLY A 402 25.56 4.48 0.82
C GLY A 402 25.26 2.98 0.81
N GLY A 403 24.33 2.53 -0.03
CA GLY A 403 23.95 1.13 -0.15
C GLY A 403 23.04 0.62 0.98
N TRP A 404 22.95 -0.70 1.11
CA TRP A 404 22.09 -1.34 2.11
C TRP A 404 22.63 -1.10 3.52
N PRO A 405 21.83 -0.52 4.43
CA PRO A 405 22.23 -0.40 5.84
C PRO A 405 22.44 -1.77 6.47
N VAL A 406 23.40 -1.83 7.39
CA VAL A 406 23.49 -2.96 8.31
C VAL A 406 22.34 -2.82 9.32
N LEU A 407 21.46 -3.81 9.34
CA LEU A 407 20.36 -3.87 10.30
C LEU A 407 20.91 -4.29 11.67
N LYS A 408 20.42 -3.68 12.74
CA LYS A 408 20.80 -4.01 14.10
C LYS A 408 20.15 -5.31 14.51
N GLU A 409 20.94 -6.19 15.08
CA GLU A 409 20.46 -7.45 15.64
C GLU A 409 19.61 -7.21 16.90
N GLY A 410 18.60 -8.06 17.09
CA GLY A 410 17.76 -8.09 18.27
C GLY A 410 17.83 -9.41 19.02
N ASN A 411 17.19 -9.46 20.18
CA ASN A 411 17.13 -10.68 20.97
C ASN A 411 15.94 -11.54 20.54
N ILE A 412 16.18 -12.80 20.27
CA ILE A 412 15.16 -13.81 20.09
C ILE A 412 14.67 -14.23 21.48
N LEU A 413 13.37 -14.17 21.70
CA LEU A 413 12.77 -14.58 22.97
C LEU A 413 12.51 -16.09 22.97
N PRO A 414 12.61 -16.78 24.15
CA PRO A 414 12.22 -18.19 24.26
C PRO A 414 10.78 -18.42 23.85
N ASP A 415 10.55 -19.45 23.04
CA ASP A 415 9.27 -19.92 22.52
C ASP A 415 9.42 -21.43 22.32
N ARG A 416 9.02 -22.22 23.37
CA ARG A 416 9.36 -23.65 23.51
C ARG A 416 8.55 -24.55 22.57
N ASP A 417 7.29 -24.21 22.34
CA ASP A 417 6.40 -25.00 21.48
C ASP A 417 6.43 -24.54 20.02
N ASN A 418 7.17 -23.45 19.74
CA ASN A 418 7.40 -22.89 18.41
C ASN A 418 6.13 -22.38 17.69
N ASP A 419 5.22 -21.80 18.44
CA ASP A 419 3.95 -21.26 17.92
C ASP A 419 4.02 -19.78 17.53
N GLY A 420 5.17 -19.12 17.79
CA GLY A 420 5.45 -17.73 17.45
C GLY A 420 5.12 -16.73 18.54
N MET A 421 4.67 -17.19 19.70
CA MET A 421 4.47 -16.38 20.91
C MET A 421 5.58 -16.69 21.93
N PRO A 422 6.20 -15.70 22.59
CA PRO A 422 7.20 -15.97 23.61
C PRO A 422 6.60 -16.56 24.89
N ASP A 423 7.25 -17.58 25.50
CA ASP A 423 6.86 -18.23 26.76
C ASP A 423 6.41 -17.24 27.83
N ALA A 424 7.15 -16.15 28.01
CA ALA A 424 6.86 -15.13 29.01
C ALA A 424 5.56 -14.38 28.72
N TRP A 425 5.27 -14.12 27.43
CA TRP A 425 4.05 -13.45 27.03
C TRP A 425 2.85 -14.36 27.21
N GLU A 426 2.95 -15.64 26.84
CA GLU A 426 1.90 -16.63 27.00
C GLU A 426 1.54 -16.81 28.47
N THR A 427 2.55 -17.04 29.33
CA THR A 427 2.35 -17.16 30.79
C THR A 427 1.65 -15.93 31.37
N ALA A 428 2.04 -14.71 30.90
CA ALA A 428 1.41 -13.47 31.38
C ALA A 428 -0.06 -13.30 30.91
N HIS A 429 -0.47 -14.00 29.85
CA HIS A 429 -1.82 -13.96 29.29
C HIS A 429 -2.65 -15.23 29.61
N GLY A 430 -2.11 -16.14 30.44
CA GLY A 430 -2.80 -17.36 30.88
C GLY A 430 -2.88 -18.45 29.79
N LEU A 431 -1.97 -18.41 28.82
CA LEU A 431 -1.76 -19.43 27.79
C LEU A 431 -0.74 -20.48 28.30
N ASN A 432 -0.60 -21.55 27.52
CA ASN A 432 0.31 -22.64 27.85
C ASN A 432 1.54 -22.68 26.93
N PRO A 433 2.75 -22.30 27.40
CA PRO A 433 3.97 -22.29 26.58
C PRO A 433 4.45 -23.67 26.08
N ASP A 434 3.71 -24.73 26.33
CA ASP A 434 3.99 -26.08 25.85
C ASP A 434 2.85 -26.61 24.92
N ASP A 435 1.95 -25.72 24.44
CA ASP A 435 0.80 -26.10 23.59
C ASP A 435 0.67 -25.18 22.38
N ALA A 436 1.40 -25.46 21.34
CA ALA A 436 1.38 -24.71 20.07
C ALA A 436 0.00 -24.58 19.39
N ALA A 437 -1.01 -25.33 19.83
CA ALA A 437 -2.35 -25.25 19.26
C ALA A 437 -3.12 -24.02 19.74
N ASP A 438 -2.73 -23.44 20.86
CA ASP A 438 -3.43 -22.29 21.41
C ASP A 438 -3.16 -20.99 20.63
N ALA A 439 -2.08 -20.88 19.86
CA ALA A 439 -1.81 -19.74 18.96
C ALA A 439 -2.98 -19.43 18.02
N SER A 440 -3.62 -20.45 17.47
CA SER A 440 -4.74 -20.30 16.55
C SER A 440 -6.10 -20.20 17.27
N ALA A 441 -6.15 -20.33 18.60
CA ALA A 441 -7.36 -20.21 19.40
C ALA A 441 -7.77 -18.74 19.64
N TYR A 442 -9.02 -18.54 20.04
CA TYR A 442 -9.61 -17.23 20.38
C TYR A 442 -9.78 -17.12 21.91
N GLY A 443 -8.71 -17.39 22.67
CA GLY A 443 -8.75 -17.42 24.13
C GLY A 443 -8.75 -16.03 24.78
N ILE A 444 -8.03 -15.07 24.20
CA ILE A 444 -7.85 -13.72 24.75
C ILE A 444 -8.87 -12.75 24.14
N ASP A 445 -9.08 -12.83 22.83
CA ASP A 445 -9.98 -11.96 22.06
C ASP A 445 -10.97 -12.79 21.24
N LYS A 446 -12.16 -12.22 20.95
CA LYS A 446 -13.20 -12.93 20.17
C LYS A 446 -13.05 -12.73 18.66
N SER A 447 -12.28 -11.73 18.24
CA SER A 447 -12.09 -11.33 16.84
C SER A 447 -10.74 -11.71 16.28
N PHE A 448 -9.75 -11.89 17.15
CA PHE A 448 -8.36 -12.19 16.81
C PHE A 448 -7.89 -13.46 17.51
N THR A 449 -7.13 -14.27 16.80
CA THR A 449 -6.45 -15.42 17.41
C THR A 449 -5.38 -14.96 18.40
N ASN A 450 -4.96 -15.82 19.33
CA ASN A 450 -3.98 -15.44 20.36
C ASN A 450 -2.69 -14.91 19.74
N ILE A 451 -2.18 -15.56 18.68
CA ILE A 451 -1.01 -15.05 17.93
C ILE A 451 -1.27 -13.65 17.31
N GLU A 452 -2.47 -13.39 16.80
CA GLU A 452 -2.80 -12.06 16.28
C GLU A 452 -2.88 -11.02 17.40
N VAL A 453 -3.37 -11.38 18.60
CA VAL A 453 -3.35 -10.49 19.76
C VAL A 453 -1.91 -10.13 20.14
N TYR A 454 -1.02 -11.13 20.18
CA TYR A 454 0.42 -10.90 20.39
C TYR A 454 1.00 -9.94 19.36
N LEU A 455 0.84 -10.27 18.08
CA LEU A 455 1.38 -9.46 16.95
C LEU A 455 0.84 -8.03 16.94
N ASN A 456 -0.43 -7.84 17.30
CA ASN A 456 -1.05 -6.51 17.40
C ASN A 456 -0.51 -5.74 18.61
N GLY A 457 -0.23 -6.43 19.71
CA GLY A 457 0.39 -5.84 20.90
C GLY A 457 1.78 -5.27 20.66
N LEU A 458 2.58 -5.87 19.74
CA LEU A 458 3.92 -5.39 19.40
C LEU A 458 3.92 -3.98 18.81
N VAL A 459 2.85 -3.56 18.17
CA VAL A 459 2.71 -2.27 17.49
C VAL A 459 1.78 -1.29 18.19
N ALA A 460 1.13 -1.71 19.28
CA ALA A 460 0.20 -0.86 20.01
C ALA A 460 0.96 0.29 20.71
N GLY A 461 0.55 1.53 20.46
CA GLY A 461 1.11 2.72 21.09
C GLY A 461 2.48 3.17 20.54
N LYS A 462 2.87 2.68 19.37
CA LYS A 462 4.10 3.10 18.68
C LYS A 462 3.83 4.05 17.53
#